data_0d3921ff608ffc981f5594888c14ffcc
#
_entry.id   0d3921ff608ffc981f5594888c14ffcc
#
_cell.length_a   1.000
_cell.length_b   1.000
_cell.length_c   1.000
_cell.angle_alpha   90.00
_cell.angle_beta   90.00
_cell.angle_gamma   90.00
#
_symmetry.space_group_name_H-M   'P 1'
#
loop_
_entity.id
_entity.type
_entity.pdbx_description
1 polymer ?
#
loop_
_entity_poly.entity_id
_entity_poly.type
_entity_poly.pdbx_seq_one_letter_code
_entity_poly.pdbx_strand_id
1 'polypeptide(L)'
;MNNITMTLQVDHLIMEALREDISSEDVTTNAVMHEAVTGEVDLICKQDGVIAGLQIFQRVFELLDKDTKVEFFCKDGDEVKNGQLMGKVTGDIRVLLSGERVALNYLQRMSGIASYTHSVASLLEGSKTKLLDTRKTTPNMRIFEKYACLLYTSDAADEL
;
A
#
# COMPACT_ATOMS: atom_id res chain seq x y z
N MET A 1 -8.54 5.59 -5.23
CA MET A 1 -7.92 6.73 -5.96
C MET A 1 -8.21 6.56 -7.45
N ASN A 2 -8.39 7.63 -8.24
CA ASN A 2 -8.62 7.48 -9.68
C ASN A 2 -7.28 7.36 -10.45
N ASN A 3 -7.33 6.81 -11.69
CA ASN A 3 -6.12 6.55 -12.50
C ASN A 3 -5.34 7.82 -12.85
N ILE A 4 -5.98 8.99 -13.01
CA ILE A 4 -5.30 10.25 -13.33
C ILE A 4 -4.45 10.70 -12.15
N THR A 5 -5.03 10.69 -10.95
CA THR A 5 -4.31 11.01 -9.71
C THR A 5 -3.17 10.02 -9.46
N MET A 6 -3.41 8.72 -9.71
CA MET A 6 -2.38 7.69 -9.60
C MET A 6 -1.18 8.04 -10.48
N THR A 7 -1.41 8.25 -11.78
CA THR A 7 -0.34 8.55 -12.73
C THR A 7 0.39 9.86 -12.45
N LEU A 8 -0.34 10.92 -12.13
CA LEU A 8 0.26 12.25 -11.99
C LEU A 8 0.92 12.51 -10.64
N GLN A 9 0.39 11.91 -9.56
CA GLN A 9 0.81 12.25 -8.20
C GLN A 9 1.47 11.08 -7.44
N VAL A 10 1.26 9.85 -7.86
CA VAL A 10 1.71 8.66 -7.11
C VAL A 10 2.85 7.93 -7.82
N ASP A 11 2.75 7.71 -9.12
CA ASP A 11 3.71 6.87 -9.86
C ASP A 11 5.17 7.34 -9.66
N HIS A 12 5.43 8.65 -9.69
CA HIS A 12 6.78 9.17 -9.49
C HIS A 12 7.32 8.90 -8.08
N LEU A 13 6.46 8.93 -7.05
CA LEU A 13 6.85 8.63 -5.66
C LEU A 13 7.16 7.14 -5.49
N ILE A 14 6.36 6.27 -6.10
CA ILE A 14 6.63 4.83 -6.10
C ILE A 14 7.94 4.55 -6.85
N MET A 15 8.17 5.18 -8.00
CA MET A 15 9.40 5.01 -8.76
C MET A 15 10.64 5.47 -8.00
N GLU A 16 10.56 6.56 -7.22
CA GLU A 16 11.66 6.99 -6.34
C GLU A 16 11.91 5.97 -5.22
N ALA A 17 10.85 5.44 -4.60
CA ALA A 17 10.98 4.40 -3.58
C ALA A 17 11.59 3.10 -4.14
N LEU A 18 11.21 2.70 -5.37
CA LEU A 18 11.82 1.57 -6.07
C LEU A 18 13.30 1.80 -6.38
N ARG A 19 13.68 3.03 -6.80
CA ARG A 19 15.08 3.39 -7.03
C ARG A 19 15.91 3.41 -5.75
N GLU A 20 15.33 3.82 -4.63
CA GLU A 20 15.97 3.77 -3.32
C GLU A 20 16.25 2.33 -2.88
N ASP A 21 15.26 1.44 -3.03
CA ASP A 21 15.38 0.04 -2.62
C ASP A 21 16.25 -0.79 -3.57
N ILE A 22 16.12 -0.54 -4.89
CA ILE A 22 16.88 -1.23 -5.95
C ILE A 22 18.05 -0.32 -6.38
N SER A 23 18.99 -0.05 -5.47
CA SER A 23 20.11 0.90 -5.69
C SER A 23 21.20 0.38 -6.64
N SER A 24 21.26 -0.92 -6.87
CA SER A 24 22.09 -1.61 -7.86
C SER A 24 21.32 -2.83 -8.34
N GLU A 25 21.76 -3.48 -9.43
CA GLU A 25 21.14 -4.75 -9.85
C GLU A 25 20.87 -5.64 -8.65
N ASP A 26 19.67 -6.22 -8.56
CA ASP A 26 19.35 -7.23 -7.54
C ASP A 26 20.27 -8.46 -7.77
N VAL A 27 21.49 -8.34 -7.24
CA VAL A 27 22.58 -9.31 -7.41
C VAL A 27 22.11 -10.70 -6.97
N THR A 28 21.27 -10.76 -5.94
CA THR A 28 20.77 -12.02 -5.39
C THR A 28 19.79 -12.67 -6.36
N THR A 29 18.84 -11.92 -6.87
CA THR A 29 17.83 -12.42 -7.82
C THR A 29 18.47 -12.77 -9.16
N ASN A 30 19.39 -11.94 -9.66
CA ASN A 30 20.11 -12.22 -10.93
C ASN A 30 21.06 -13.42 -10.83
N ALA A 31 21.64 -13.69 -9.66
CA ALA A 31 22.51 -14.83 -9.45
C ALA A 31 21.76 -16.17 -9.37
N VAL A 32 20.51 -16.17 -8.94
CA VAL A 32 19.71 -17.39 -8.72
C VAL A 32 18.75 -17.67 -9.89
N MET A 33 18.27 -16.62 -10.58
CA MET A 33 17.23 -16.71 -11.59
C MET A 33 17.72 -16.19 -12.94
N HIS A 34 18.29 -17.08 -13.77
CA HIS A 34 18.80 -16.72 -15.11
C HIS A 34 17.72 -16.60 -16.19
N GLU A 35 16.51 -17.15 -15.94
CA GLU A 35 15.39 -17.12 -16.88
C GLU A 35 14.14 -16.60 -16.19
N ALA A 36 13.20 -16.05 -16.99
CA ALA A 36 11.90 -15.63 -16.52
C ALA A 36 11.08 -16.87 -16.08
N VAL A 37 10.71 -16.93 -14.82
CA VAL A 37 9.87 -18.01 -14.27
C VAL A 37 8.65 -17.37 -13.64
N THR A 38 7.47 -17.75 -14.08
CA THR A 38 6.20 -17.32 -13.47
C THR A 38 6.02 -18.04 -12.14
N GLY A 39 5.73 -17.27 -11.10
CA GLY A 39 5.39 -17.76 -9.76
C GLY A 39 4.17 -17.07 -9.18
N GLU A 40 3.71 -17.59 -8.06
CA GLU A 40 2.61 -17.02 -7.27
C GLU A 40 3.04 -16.87 -5.82
N VAL A 41 2.67 -15.75 -5.20
CA VAL A 41 2.91 -15.48 -3.78
C VAL A 41 1.62 -15.05 -3.10
N ASP A 42 1.44 -15.48 -1.86
CA ASP A 42 0.29 -15.13 -1.01
C ASP A 42 0.59 -13.86 -0.21
N LEU A 43 -0.36 -12.93 -0.21
CA LEU A 43 -0.37 -11.78 0.68
C LEU A 43 -1.12 -12.14 1.96
N ILE A 44 -0.39 -12.37 3.06
CA ILE A 44 -0.94 -12.82 4.34
C ILE A 44 -0.82 -11.74 5.40
N CYS A 45 -1.93 -11.43 6.08
CA CYS A 45 -1.94 -10.53 7.22
C CYS A 45 -1.15 -11.10 8.40
N LYS A 46 -0.29 -10.29 9.03
CA LYS A 46 0.54 -10.71 10.17
C LYS A 46 0.09 -10.12 11.51
N GLN A 47 -0.89 -9.21 11.47
CA GLN A 47 -1.41 -8.55 12.67
C GLN A 47 -2.84 -8.08 12.42
N ASP A 48 -3.72 -8.17 13.43
CA ASP A 48 -5.07 -7.60 13.37
C ASP A 48 -5.02 -6.09 13.13
N GLY A 49 -5.92 -5.58 12.27
CA GLY A 49 -6.00 -4.16 11.96
C GLY A 49 -6.93 -3.86 10.80
N VAL A 50 -6.78 -2.67 10.24
CA VAL A 50 -7.50 -2.21 9.06
C VAL A 50 -6.54 -2.14 7.88
N ILE A 51 -6.91 -2.77 6.77
CA ILE A 51 -6.11 -2.74 5.55
C ILE A 51 -6.32 -1.43 4.80
N ALA A 52 -5.23 -0.82 4.32
CA ALA A 52 -5.28 0.38 3.46
C ALA A 52 -4.09 0.41 2.51
N GLY A 53 -4.33 0.80 1.26
CA GLY A 53 -3.28 0.96 0.25
C GLY A 53 -3.14 -0.21 -0.72
N LEU A 54 -4.15 -1.04 -0.87
CA LEU A 54 -4.14 -2.17 -1.81
C LEU A 54 -3.86 -1.72 -3.26
N GLN A 55 -4.42 -0.59 -3.69
CA GLN A 55 -4.14 -0.03 -5.01
C GLN A 55 -2.67 0.40 -5.18
N ILE A 56 -2.03 0.90 -4.11
CA ILE A 56 -0.63 1.28 -4.13
C ILE A 56 0.26 0.04 -4.19
N PHE A 57 -0.08 -0.98 -3.39
CA PHE A 57 0.58 -2.28 -3.44
C PHE A 57 0.58 -2.88 -4.85
N GLN A 58 -0.58 -2.93 -5.51
CA GLN A 58 -0.71 -3.40 -6.88
C GLN A 58 0.12 -2.54 -7.85
N ARG A 59 0.06 -1.21 -7.70
CA ARG A 59 0.72 -0.27 -8.61
C ARG A 59 2.24 -0.41 -8.61
N VAL A 60 2.85 -0.80 -7.50
CA VAL A 60 4.30 -1.10 -7.42
C VAL A 60 4.67 -2.18 -8.44
N PHE A 61 3.92 -3.27 -8.49
CA PHE A 61 4.18 -4.36 -9.43
C PHE A 61 3.88 -3.97 -10.87
N GLU A 62 2.76 -3.27 -11.13
CA GLU A 62 2.40 -2.79 -12.46
C GLU A 62 3.44 -1.85 -13.08
N LEU A 63 4.16 -1.06 -12.26
CA LEU A 63 5.24 -0.19 -12.71
C LEU A 63 6.52 -0.96 -13.06
N LEU A 64 6.73 -2.11 -12.45
CA LEU A 64 7.85 -2.99 -12.76
C LEU A 64 7.54 -3.90 -13.96
N ASP A 65 6.34 -4.46 -14.02
CA ASP A 65 5.90 -5.35 -15.09
C ASP A 65 4.37 -5.34 -15.22
N LYS A 66 3.89 -4.98 -16.40
CA LYS A 66 2.45 -4.87 -16.72
C LYS A 66 1.72 -6.22 -16.77
N ASP A 67 2.47 -7.31 -16.91
CA ASP A 67 1.90 -8.66 -16.98
C ASP A 67 1.69 -9.28 -15.59
N THR A 68 2.25 -8.66 -14.54
CA THR A 68 2.00 -9.06 -13.16
C THR A 68 0.56 -8.83 -12.78
N LYS A 69 -0.07 -9.86 -12.20
CA LYS A 69 -1.48 -9.85 -11.77
C LYS A 69 -1.57 -9.87 -10.25
N VAL A 70 -2.43 -9.03 -9.72
CA VAL A 70 -2.75 -8.98 -8.30
C VAL A 70 -4.24 -9.23 -8.12
N GLU A 71 -4.59 -10.22 -7.30
CA GLU A 71 -5.96 -10.51 -6.89
C GLU A 71 -6.12 -10.25 -5.40
N PHE A 72 -7.10 -9.44 -5.02
CA PHE A 72 -7.40 -9.16 -3.60
C PHE A 72 -8.68 -9.84 -3.16
N PHE A 73 -8.68 -10.35 -1.92
CA PHE A 73 -9.81 -10.97 -1.24
C PHE A 73 -10.42 -10.06 -0.16
N CYS A 74 -9.93 -8.84 -0.06
CA CYS A 74 -10.42 -7.77 0.81
C CYS A 74 -10.30 -6.43 0.07
N LYS A 75 -10.83 -5.38 0.66
CA LYS A 75 -10.77 -4.00 0.14
C LYS A 75 -10.24 -3.04 1.21
N ASP A 76 -9.76 -1.89 0.78
CA ASP A 76 -9.33 -0.84 1.70
C ASP A 76 -10.48 -0.46 2.65
N GLY A 77 -10.17 -0.37 3.94
CA GLY A 77 -11.12 -0.13 5.02
C GLY A 77 -11.67 -1.40 5.69
N ASP A 78 -11.41 -2.59 5.17
CA ASP A 78 -11.81 -3.82 5.84
C ASP A 78 -10.94 -4.08 7.07
N GLU A 79 -11.56 -4.60 8.15
CA GLU A 79 -10.83 -5.20 9.27
C GLU A 79 -10.28 -6.55 8.84
N VAL A 80 -8.99 -6.78 9.09
CA VAL A 80 -8.28 -8.01 8.77
C VAL A 80 -7.67 -8.64 10.01
N LYS A 81 -7.51 -9.96 9.99
CA LYS A 81 -7.01 -10.75 11.11
C LYS A 81 -5.65 -11.37 10.82
N ASN A 82 -4.88 -11.59 11.87
CA ASN A 82 -3.62 -12.32 11.77
C ASN A 82 -3.84 -13.71 11.12
N GLY A 83 -3.05 -14.04 10.11
CA GLY A 83 -3.15 -15.26 9.33
C GLY A 83 -4.15 -15.21 8.17
N GLN A 84 -4.93 -14.11 8.01
CA GLN A 84 -5.87 -13.98 6.91
C GLN A 84 -5.14 -13.84 5.58
N LEU A 85 -5.57 -14.62 4.58
CA LEU A 85 -5.16 -14.45 3.18
C LEU A 85 -5.89 -13.23 2.60
N MET A 86 -5.13 -12.19 2.26
CA MET A 86 -5.67 -10.93 1.75
C MET A 86 -5.63 -10.82 0.23
N GLY A 87 -4.78 -11.61 -0.42
CA GLY A 87 -4.65 -11.60 -1.88
C GLY A 87 -3.53 -12.51 -2.37
N LYS A 88 -3.34 -12.48 -3.68
CA LYS A 88 -2.30 -13.23 -4.40
C LYS A 88 -1.65 -12.33 -5.45
N VAL A 89 -0.36 -12.54 -5.67
CA VAL A 89 0.38 -11.87 -6.76
C VAL A 89 1.01 -12.93 -7.63
N THR A 90 0.74 -12.87 -8.93
CA THR A 90 1.27 -13.81 -9.93
C THR A 90 2.04 -13.05 -11.00
N GLY A 91 3.27 -13.45 -11.27
CA GLY A 91 4.13 -12.79 -12.25
C GLY A 91 5.51 -13.41 -12.33
N ASP A 92 6.44 -12.74 -13.02
CA ASP A 92 7.86 -13.13 -13.01
C ASP A 92 8.40 -13.04 -11.57
N ILE A 93 8.97 -14.13 -11.06
CA ILE A 93 9.49 -14.20 -9.68
C ILE A 93 10.50 -13.08 -9.40
N ARG A 94 11.29 -12.66 -10.39
CA ARG A 94 12.25 -11.55 -10.25
C ARG A 94 11.53 -10.25 -9.95
N VAL A 95 10.43 -9.98 -10.65
CA VAL A 95 9.58 -8.81 -10.42
C VAL A 95 8.92 -8.88 -9.04
N LEU A 96 8.41 -10.07 -8.67
CA LEU A 96 7.78 -10.27 -7.35
C LEU A 96 8.76 -9.97 -6.22
N LEU A 97 9.99 -10.52 -6.28
CA LEU A 97 11.02 -10.31 -5.27
C LEU A 97 11.51 -8.85 -5.22
N SER A 98 11.70 -8.22 -6.38
CA SER A 98 12.18 -6.82 -6.45
C SER A 98 11.14 -5.81 -5.96
N GLY A 99 9.84 -6.07 -6.20
CA GLY A 99 8.75 -5.16 -5.80
C GLY A 99 8.24 -5.37 -4.38
N GLU A 100 8.45 -6.55 -3.79
CA GLU A 100 7.84 -6.97 -2.53
C GLU A 100 8.06 -5.95 -1.40
N ARG A 101 9.30 -5.55 -1.15
CA ARG A 101 9.66 -4.70 -0.01
C ARG A 101 9.00 -3.34 -0.10
N VAL A 102 9.06 -2.69 -1.27
CA VAL A 102 8.43 -1.39 -1.49
C VAL A 102 6.91 -1.50 -1.37
N ALA A 103 6.30 -2.51 -2.00
CA ALA A 103 4.86 -2.75 -1.93
C ALA A 103 4.39 -2.96 -0.47
N LEU A 104 5.09 -3.81 0.29
CA LEU A 104 4.78 -4.06 1.70
C LEU A 104 5.01 -2.83 2.59
N ASN A 105 6.06 -2.04 2.35
CA ASN A 105 6.33 -0.83 3.13
C ASN A 105 5.19 0.18 3.01
N TYR A 106 4.67 0.43 1.80
CA TYR A 106 3.50 1.28 1.62
C TYR A 106 2.25 0.68 2.29
N LEU A 107 1.96 -0.60 2.04
CA LEU A 107 0.77 -1.26 2.57
C LEU A 107 0.77 -1.26 4.10
N GLN A 108 1.88 -1.61 4.73
CA GLN A 108 2.02 -1.63 6.20
C GLN A 108 1.88 -0.23 6.80
N ARG A 109 2.54 0.77 6.20
CA ARG A 109 2.45 2.17 6.66
C ARG A 109 1.02 2.67 6.60
N MET A 110 0.35 2.51 5.46
CA MET A 110 -1.01 2.98 5.24
C MET A 110 -2.00 2.23 6.14
N SER A 111 -1.87 0.90 6.26
CA SER A 111 -2.72 0.10 7.14
C SER A 111 -2.53 0.45 8.62
N GLY A 112 -1.31 0.74 9.06
CA GLY A 112 -1.04 1.21 10.42
C GLY A 112 -1.73 2.54 10.73
N ILE A 113 -1.70 3.49 9.77
CA ILE A 113 -2.40 4.78 9.90
C ILE A 113 -3.91 4.57 9.92
N ALA A 114 -4.47 3.76 9.02
CA ALA A 114 -5.89 3.47 8.97
C ALA A 114 -6.37 2.79 10.27
N SER A 115 -5.62 1.81 10.78
CA SER A 115 -5.93 1.11 12.04
C SER A 115 -5.95 2.05 13.24
N TYR A 116 -4.93 2.93 13.35
CA TYR A 116 -4.88 3.92 14.42
C TYR A 116 -6.02 4.94 14.31
N THR A 117 -6.27 5.43 13.10
CA THR A 117 -7.38 6.37 12.84
C THR A 117 -8.73 5.76 13.19
N HIS A 118 -8.96 4.50 12.81
CA HIS A 118 -10.16 3.74 13.16
C HIS A 118 -10.33 3.65 14.69
N SER A 119 -9.27 3.30 15.42
CA SER A 119 -9.31 3.19 16.87
C SER A 119 -9.69 4.51 17.56
N VAL A 120 -9.18 5.64 17.06
CA VAL A 120 -9.53 6.97 17.57
C VAL A 120 -10.94 7.39 17.18
N ALA A 121 -11.36 7.13 15.92
CA ALA A 121 -12.70 7.43 15.44
C ALA A 121 -13.77 6.67 16.26
N SER A 122 -13.52 5.40 16.58
CA SER A 122 -14.44 4.57 17.39
C SER A 122 -14.67 5.14 18.80
N LEU A 123 -13.68 5.83 19.40
CA LEU A 123 -13.86 6.51 20.68
C LEU A 123 -14.81 7.72 20.61
N LEU A 124 -15.04 8.25 19.42
CA LEU A 124 -15.90 9.41 19.17
C LEU A 124 -17.33 9.01 18.76
N GLU A 125 -17.62 7.72 18.64
CA GLU A 125 -18.95 7.24 18.28
C GLU A 125 -20.00 7.74 19.27
N GLY A 126 -21.13 8.22 18.73
CA GLY A 126 -22.20 8.81 19.54
C GLY A 126 -21.95 10.25 20.01
N SER A 127 -20.76 10.82 19.77
CA SER A 127 -20.46 12.24 20.07
C SER A 127 -20.75 13.13 18.86
N LYS A 128 -20.79 14.45 19.08
CA LYS A 128 -20.85 15.46 18.00
C LYS A 128 -19.47 15.83 17.46
N THR A 129 -18.40 15.31 18.08
CA THR A 129 -17.02 15.59 17.70
C THR A 129 -16.66 14.83 16.44
N LYS A 130 -16.00 15.50 15.48
CA LYS A 130 -15.47 14.88 14.26
C LYS A 130 -13.96 14.80 14.34
N LEU A 131 -13.42 13.67 13.93
CA LEU A 131 -11.98 13.49 13.74
C LEU A 131 -11.60 14.08 12.38
N LEU A 132 -10.60 14.96 12.36
CA LEU A 132 -10.07 15.57 11.15
C LEU A 132 -8.65 15.07 10.92
N ASP A 133 -8.26 14.92 9.66
CA ASP A 133 -6.88 14.65 9.28
C ASP A 133 -5.99 15.89 9.48
N THR A 134 -4.70 15.77 9.15
CA THR A 134 -3.72 16.85 9.33
C THR A 134 -2.81 16.98 8.12
N ARG A 135 -2.24 18.19 7.90
CA ARG A 135 -1.15 18.43 6.94
C ARG A 135 0.24 18.14 7.52
N LYS A 136 0.33 17.77 8.79
CA LYS A 136 1.59 17.40 9.47
C LYS A 136 1.88 15.93 9.18
N THR A 137 2.29 15.65 7.95
CA THR A 137 2.57 14.32 7.41
C THR A 137 4.07 14.13 7.19
N THR A 138 4.50 12.89 7.05
CA THR A 138 5.86 12.57 6.59
C THR A 138 6.10 13.22 5.21
N PRO A 139 7.26 13.90 5.00
CA PRO A 139 7.59 14.43 3.68
C PRO A 139 7.44 13.37 2.58
N ASN A 140 6.88 13.79 1.44
CA ASN A 140 6.55 12.95 0.29
C ASN A 140 5.49 11.85 0.50
N MET A 141 5.02 11.64 1.76
CA MET A 141 4.02 10.61 2.08
C MET A 141 2.60 11.14 2.21
N ARG A 142 2.36 12.44 2.06
CA ARG A 142 1.06 13.07 2.36
C ARG A 142 -0.11 12.43 1.62
N ILE A 143 0.02 12.15 0.33
CA ILE A 143 -1.06 11.58 -0.46
C ILE A 143 -1.47 10.20 0.04
N PHE A 144 -0.51 9.39 0.49
CA PHE A 144 -0.74 8.05 1.04
C PHE A 144 -1.33 8.12 2.45
N GLU A 145 -0.76 8.97 3.31
CA GLU A 145 -1.18 9.11 4.71
C GLU A 145 -2.57 9.71 4.81
N LYS A 146 -2.88 10.75 4.01
CA LYS A 146 -4.24 11.31 3.95
C LYS A 146 -5.26 10.29 3.43
N TYR A 147 -4.93 9.55 2.36
CA TYR A 147 -5.81 8.50 1.86
C TYR A 147 -6.16 7.49 2.96
N ALA A 148 -5.18 7.03 3.73
CA ALA A 148 -5.39 6.07 4.83
C ALA A 148 -6.25 6.66 5.96
N CYS A 149 -6.06 7.95 6.31
CA CYS A 149 -6.88 8.64 7.30
C CYS A 149 -8.33 8.79 6.83
N LEU A 150 -8.56 9.16 5.56
CA LEU A 150 -9.88 9.45 5.01
C LEU A 150 -10.82 8.25 4.98
N LEU A 151 -10.33 7.04 5.19
CA LEU A 151 -11.19 5.86 5.37
C LEU A 151 -12.09 5.99 6.61
N TYR A 152 -11.70 6.80 7.61
CA TYR A 152 -12.38 6.94 8.91
C TYR A 152 -12.53 8.39 9.40
N THR A 153 -12.12 9.37 8.62
CA THR A 153 -12.24 10.80 8.98
C THR A 153 -13.16 11.54 8.04
N SER A 154 -13.64 12.73 8.47
CA SER A 154 -14.30 13.67 7.58
C SER A 154 -13.26 14.48 6.81
N ASP A 155 -13.53 14.73 5.53
CA ASP A 155 -12.68 15.54 4.64
C ASP A 155 -12.82 17.01 5.02
N ALA A 156 -11.98 17.51 5.91
CA ALA A 156 -12.06 18.89 6.37
C ALA A 156 -10.74 19.67 6.27
N ALA A 157 -9.66 19.04 5.84
CA ALA A 157 -8.36 19.72 5.73
C ALA A 157 -8.17 20.48 4.41
N ASP A 158 -9.07 20.36 3.46
CA ASP A 158 -9.01 21.06 2.17
C ASP A 158 -9.87 22.34 2.12
N GLU A 159 -10.57 22.69 3.21
CA GLU A 159 -11.41 23.88 3.31
C GLU A 159 -10.75 25.08 4.02
N LEU A 160 -9.43 25.06 4.25
CA LEU A 160 -8.68 26.19 4.82
C LEU A 160 -7.64 26.73 3.86
#